data_794a8fe1820e9fb054dfa6c82ad6b7ac
#
_entry.id   794a8fe1820e9fb054dfa6c82ad6b7ac
#
_cell.length_a   1.000
_cell.length_b   1.000
_cell.length_c   1.000
_cell.angle_alpha   90.00
_cell.angle_beta   90.00
_cell.angle_gamma   90.00
#
_symmetry.space_group_name_H-M   'P 1'
#
loop_
_entity.id
_entity.type
_entity.pdbx_description
1 polymer ?
#
loop_
_entity_poly.entity_id
_entity_poly.type
_entity_poly.pdbx_seq_one_letter_code
_entity_poly.pdbx_strand_id
1 'polypeptide(L)'
;MKTTPDVIAIVPVRAGSKGLPGKNIRTLAGKPLYIHAVLQGLRFADKCIITTDIPEILSSSPPDRAFILARSANLSADLTTMSEVINDIILKLKLTNETILLLQATSPLRTDADVESTLDLYAKNTYEMVMTVAQTRSEILKYGTITGQEYLPISNPKHCFENRQNLPKVFCHNGAVYVFNANTFATYGSFPYKNIGTVVMPKISSLDIDTLAQFEVAEKYFLAKD
;
A
#
# COMPACT_ATOMS: atom_id res chain seq x y z
N MET A 1 30.24 5.46 -8.71
CA MET A 1 28.98 4.91 -9.25
C MET A 1 28.13 4.51 -8.05
N LYS A 2 26.86 4.99 -7.92
CA LYS A 2 25.95 4.49 -6.90
C LYS A 2 25.78 2.98 -7.12
N THR A 3 26.13 2.18 -6.15
CA THR A 3 26.01 0.70 -6.20
C THR A 3 24.63 0.20 -5.81
N THR A 4 23.80 1.07 -5.27
CA THR A 4 22.40 0.78 -4.92
C THR A 4 21.47 1.35 -5.99
N PRO A 5 20.44 0.60 -6.43
CA PRO A 5 19.42 1.10 -7.34
C PRO A 5 18.73 2.35 -6.77
N ASP A 6 18.36 3.29 -7.66
CA ASP A 6 17.57 4.45 -7.26
C ASP A 6 16.23 3.98 -6.68
N VAL A 7 15.80 4.63 -5.60
CA VAL A 7 14.48 4.38 -5.00
C VAL A 7 13.48 5.38 -5.57
N ILE A 8 12.38 4.87 -6.11
CA ILE A 8 11.26 5.67 -6.63
C ILE A 8 10.03 5.40 -5.77
N ALA A 9 9.55 6.44 -5.07
CA ALA A 9 8.26 6.35 -4.41
C ALA A 9 7.12 6.47 -5.43
N ILE A 10 6.08 5.66 -5.28
CA ILE A 10 4.84 5.75 -6.05
C ILE A 10 3.69 5.93 -5.07
N VAL A 11 2.90 6.97 -5.29
CA VAL A 11 1.68 7.27 -4.53
C VAL A 11 0.50 7.26 -5.50
N PRO A 12 -0.29 6.17 -5.55
CA PRO A 12 -1.47 6.09 -6.39
C PRO A 12 -2.65 6.80 -5.73
N VAL A 13 -3.28 7.72 -6.48
CA VAL A 13 -4.37 8.57 -6.00
C VAL A 13 -5.45 8.61 -7.07
N ARG A 14 -6.63 8.01 -6.83
CA ARG A 14 -7.73 8.04 -7.78
C ARG A 14 -8.93 8.84 -7.27
N ALA A 15 -9.74 9.37 -8.20
CA ALA A 15 -10.95 10.13 -7.89
C ALA A 15 -12.06 9.26 -7.25
N GLY A 16 -12.29 8.07 -7.79
CA GLY A 16 -13.44 7.20 -7.49
C GLY A 16 -13.42 6.50 -6.13
N SER A 17 -13.36 7.24 -5.03
CA SER A 17 -13.44 6.66 -3.67
C SER A 17 -14.89 6.44 -3.26
N LYS A 18 -15.35 5.17 -3.18
CA LYS A 18 -16.75 4.82 -2.87
C LYS A 18 -17.12 5.04 -1.40
N GLY A 19 -16.24 4.68 -0.47
CA GLY A 19 -16.55 4.74 0.97
C GLY A 19 -16.51 6.16 1.54
N LEU A 20 -15.59 7.01 1.06
CA LEU A 20 -15.50 8.43 1.42
C LEU A 20 -15.16 9.23 0.16
N PRO A 21 -16.15 9.84 -0.50
CA PRO A 21 -15.93 10.62 -1.72
C PRO A 21 -14.90 11.74 -1.52
N GLY A 22 -14.01 11.90 -2.49
CA GLY A 22 -12.95 12.90 -2.44
C GLY A 22 -11.90 12.71 -1.35
N LYS A 23 -11.83 11.54 -0.70
CA LYS A 23 -10.97 11.30 0.47
C LYS A 23 -9.52 11.70 0.24
N ASN A 24 -8.97 11.47 -0.94
CA ASN A 24 -7.56 11.69 -1.24
C ASN A 24 -7.16 13.18 -1.22
N ILE A 25 -8.10 14.08 -1.58
CA ILE A 25 -7.90 15.55 -1.55
C ILE A 25 -8.45 16.20 -0.28
N ARG A 26 -9.13 15.43 0.58
CA ARG A 26 -9.66 15.95 1.84
C ARG A 26 -8.50 16.32 2.77
N THR A 27 -8.64 17.46 3.44
CA THR A 27 -7.61 17.96 4.37
C THR A 27 -7.57 17.14 5.65
N LEU A 28 -6.41 16.57 5.95
CA LEU A 28 -6.07 15.89 7.18
C LEU A 28 -4.88 16.62 7.82
N ALA A 29 -5.01 17.08 9.06
CA ALA A 29 -3.93 17.83 9.76
C ALA A 29 -3.29 18.92 8.87
N GLY A 30 -4.12 19.77 8.25
CA GLY A 30 -3.70 20.92 7.45
C GLY A 30 -3.18 20.62 6.03
N LYS A 31 -3.16 19.36 5.58
CA LYS A 31 -2.71 18.96 4.23
C LYS A 31 -3.68 17.98 3.58
N PRO A 32 -3.84 17.99 2.25
CA PRO A 32 -4.56 16.92 1.55
C PRO A 32 -4.02 15.53 1.92
N LEU A 33 -4.90 14.54 2.08
CA LEU A 33 -4.55 13.20 2.56
C LEU A 33 -3.37 12.59 1.78
N TYR A 34 -3.39 12.68 0.44
CA TYR A 34 -2.32 12.10 -0.39
C TYR A 34 -0.95 12.75 -0.17
N ILE A 35 -0.90 14.00 0.24
CA ILE A 35 0.36 14.72 0.46
C ILE A 35 1.16 14.12 1.61
N HIS A 36 0.51 13.55 2.63
CA HIS A 36 1.22 12.86 3.71
C HIS A 36 2.08 11.70 3.18
N ALA A 37 1.53 10.89 2.26
CA ALA A 37 2.29 9.80 1.63
C ALA A 37 3.39 10.33 0.69
N VAL A 38 3.14 11.40 -0.06
CA VAL A 38 4.13 12.03 -0.95
C VAL A 38 5.31 12.55 -0.15
N LEU A 39 5.08 13.34 0.89
CA LEU A 39 6.14 13.88 1.75
C LEU A 39 6.91 12.78 2.45
N GLN A 40 6.24 11.71 2.87
CA GLN A 40 6.93 10.56 3.44
C GLN A 40 7.78 9.85 2.39
N GLY A 41 7.26 9.58 1.20
CA GLY A 41 8.01 8.97 0.10
C GLY A 41 9.28 9.75 -0.25
N LEU A 42 9.22 11.07 -0.27
CA LEU A 42 10.36 11.95 -0.56
C LEU A 42 11.47 11.94 0.51
N ARG A 43 11.20 11.43 1.73
CA ARG A 43 12.25 11.21 2.74
C ARG A 43 13.08 9.96 2.47
N PHE A 44 12.53 8.99 1.76
CA PHE A 44 13.14 7.67 1.54
C PHE A 44 13.47 7.37 0.07
N ALA A 45 13.05 8.23 -0.86
CA ALA A 45 13.22 8.02 -2.29
C ALA A 45 13.87 9.23 -2.98
N ASP A 46 14.55 8.98 -4.10
CA ASP A 46 15.17 10.02 -4.93
C ASP A 46 14.11 10.91 -5.59
N LYS A 47 12.96 10.32 -5.94
CA LYS A 47 11.79 11.01 -6.50
C LYS A 47 10.49 10.32 -6.10
N CYS A 48 9.36 11.05 -6.19
CA CYS A 48 8.03 10.52 -5.93
C CYS A 48 7.11 10.72 -7.15
N ILE A 49 6.45 9.66 -7.60
CA ILE A 49 5.46 9.69 -8.68
C ILE A 49 4.06 9.65 -8.08
N ILE A 50 3.29 10.69 -8.34
CA ILE A 50 1.87 10.79 -7.99
C ILE A 50 1.07 10.38 -9.23
N THR A 51 0.50 9.18 -9.26
CA THR A 51 -0.33 8.77 -10.40
C THR A 51 -1.80 9.03 -10.09
N THR A 52 -2.46 9.84 -10.92
CA THR A 52 -3.81 10.35 -10.60
C THR A 52 -4.65 10.66 -11.84
N ASP A 53 -5.96 10.62 -11.65
CA ASP A 53 -7.01 11.11 -12.56
C ASP A 53 -7.79 12.29 -11.94
N ILE A 54 -7.38 12.79 -10.77
CA ILE A 54 -8.04 13.89 -10.05
C ILE A 54 -7.64 15.22 -10.69
N PRO A 55 -8.59 16.01 -11.26
CA PRO A 55 -8.26 17.26 -11.96
C PRO A 55 -7.53 18.28 -11.09
N GLU A 56 -7.91 18.38 -9.82
CA GLU A 56 -7.31 19.30 -8.86
C GLU A 56 -5.81 18.97 -8.61
N ILE A 57 -5.46 17.69 -8.60
CA ILE A 57 -4.07 17.26 -8.48
C ILE A 57 -3.33 17.49 -9.80
N LEU A 58 -3.95 17.14 -10.93
CA LEU A 58 -3.35 17.32 -12.27
C LEU A 58 -2.97 18.78 -12.55
N SER A 59 -3.73 19.73 -12.02
CA SER A 59 -3.49 21.18 -12.17
C SER A 59 -2.64 21.79 -11.05
N SER A 60 -2.27 21.01 -10.02
CA SER A 60 -1.48 21.49 -8.89
C SER A 60 0.02 21.49 -9.17
N SER A 61 0.76 22.25 -8.37
CA SER A 61 2.22 22.16 -8.32
C SER A 61 2.62 21.17 -7.22
N PRO A 62 3.23 20.03 -7.56
CA PRO A 62 3.66 19.06 -6.57
C PRO A 62 4.86 19.58 -5.77
N PRO A 63 5.16 18.99 -4.60
CA PRO A 63 6.40 19.25 -3.88
C PRO A 63 7.64 18.98 -4.76
N ASP A 64 8.77 19.62 -4.41
CA ASP A 64 10.06 19.38 -5.08
C ASP A 64 10.39 17.87 -5.12
N ARG A 65 10.97 17.40 -6.22
CA ARG A 65 11.23 15.99 -6.55
C ARG A 65 9.98 15.07 -6.65
N ALA A 66 8.76 15.63 -6.57
CA ALA A 66 7.54 14.90 -6.88
C ALA A 66 7.06 15.25 -8.30
N PHE A 67 6.51 14.24 -9.00
CA PHE A 67 6.05 14.36 -10.38
C PHE A 67 4.63 13.80 -10.49
N ILE A 68 3.75 14.54 -11.17
CA ILE A 68 2.39 14.09 -11.43
C ILE A 68 2.37 13.32 -12.75
N LEU A 69 1.87 12.09 -12.71
CA LEU A 69 1.66 11.24 -13.87
C LEU A 69 0.15 11.04 -14.06
N ALA A 70 -0.38 11.59 -15.14
CA ALA A 70 -1.79 11.44 -15.47
C ALA A 70 -2.13 9.96 -15.70
N ARG A 71 -3.19 9.50 -15.04
CA ARG A 71 -3.76 8.16 -15.19
C ARG A 71 -4.87 8.20 -16.20
N SER A 72 -4.86 7.27 -17.15
CA SER A 72 -5.94 7.16 -18.14
C SER A 72 -7.25 6.72 -17.46
N ALA A 73 -8.39 7.06 -18.09
CA ALA A 73 -9.70 6.67 -17.58
C ALA A 73 -9.84 5.15 -17.41
N ASN A 74 -9.27 4.35 -18.32
CA ASN A 74 -9.29 2.89 -18.23
C ASN A 74 -8.57 2.36 -16.99
N LEU A 75 -7.51 3.05 -16.53
CA LEU A 75 -6.75 2.68 -15.33
C LEU A 75 -7.34 3.26 -14.05
N SER A 76 -8.37 4.09 -14.14
CA SER A 76 -9.08 4.69 -13.01
C SER A 76 -10.41 3.99 -12.71
N ALA A 77 -10.79 3.00 -13.51
CA ALA A 77 -12.02 2.23 -13.34
C ALA A 77 -11.97 1.38 -12.04
N ASP A 78 -13.15 1.05 -11.52
CA ASP A 78 -13.29 0.30 -10.25
C ASP A 78 -12.67 -1.10 -10.28
N LEU A 79 -12.65 -1.73 -11.44
CA LEU A 79 -12.09 -3.07 -11.65
C LEU A 79 -10.58 -3.06 -11.93
N THR A 80 -9.99 -1.89 -12.14
CA THR A 80 -8.56 -1.76 -12.39
C THR A 80 -7.76 -2.17 -11.17
N THR A 81 -6.87 -3.11 -11.36
CA THR A 81 -5.98 -3.61 -10.33
C THR A 81 -4.80 -2.64 -10.11
N MET A 82 -4.21 -2.68 -8.93
CA MET A 82 -2.97 -1.93 -8.66
C MET A 82 -1.82 -2.41 -9.56
N SER A 83 -1.81 -3.68 -9.94
CA SER A 83 -0.81 -4.22 -10.87
C SER A 83 -0.85 -3.54 -12.23
N GLU A 84 -2.04 -3.30 -12.79
CA GLU A 84 -2.19 -2.59 -14.07
C GLU A 84 -1.69 -1.14 -13.97
N VAL A 85 -1.96 -0.47 -12.85
CA VAL A 85 -1.47 0.90 -12.59
C VAL A 85 0.05 0.94 -12.51
N ILE A 86 0.67 0.02 -11.79
CA ILE A 86 2.13 -0.04 -11.65
C ILE A 86 2.80 -0.40 -12.98
N ASN A 87 2.23 -1.34 -13.75
CA ASN A 87 2.73 -1.68 -15.08
C ASN A 87 2.74 -0.46 -16.02
N ASP A 88 1.66 0.32 -16.03
CA ASP A 88 1.59 1.56 -16.84
C ASP A 88 2.71 2.55 -16.46
N ILE A 89 2.98 2.71 -15.16
CA ILE A 89 4.05 3.58 -14.67
C ILE A 89 5.43 3.06 -15.13
N ILE A 90 5.69 1.77 -14.93
CA ILE A 90 6.96 1.14 -15.34
C ILE A 90 7.21 1.33 -16.83
N LEU A 91 6.20 1.11 -17.65
CA LEU A 91 6.30 1.26 -19.12
C LEU A 91 6.48 2.72 -19.54
N LYS A 92 5.68 3.65 -19.02
CA LYS A 92 5.75 5.08 -19.37
C LYS A 92 7.07 5.71 -18.98
N LEU A 93 7.60 5.34 -17.81
CA LEU A 93 8.84 5.90 -17.27
C LEU A 93 10.08 5.05 -17.64
N LYS A 94 9.88 3.93 -18.36
CA LYS A 94 10.95 2.98 -18.78
C LYS A 94 11.81 2.52 -17.59
N LEU A 95 11.14 2.21 -16.48
CA LEU A 95 11.84 1.72 -15.28
C LEU A 95 12.32 0.29 -15.53
N THR A 96 13.55 0.01 -15.14
CA THR A 96 14.19 -1.29 -15.40
C THR A 96 14.81 -1.92 -14.16
N ASN A 97 15.50 -1.14 -13.34
CA ASN A 97 16.24 -1.67 -12.17
C ASN A 97 15.98 -0.87 -10.89
N GLU A 98 15.09 0.09 -10.95
CA GLU A 98 14.76 0.93 -9.79
C GLU A 98 14.03 0.11 -8.72
N THR A 99 14.29 0.45 -7.47
CA THR A 99 13.51 -0.02 -6.33
C THR A 99 12.24 0.82 -6.22
N ILE A 100 11.10 0.20 -6.30
CA ILE A 100 9.79 0.85 -6.14
C ILE A 100 9.38 0.79 -4.67
N LEU A 101 9.14 1.98 -4.10
CA LEU A 101 8.52 2.19 -2.80
C LEU A 101 7.07 2.61 -3.03
N LEU A 102 6.14 1.66 -3.02
CA LEU A 102 4.71 1.94 -3.18
C LEU A 102 4.09 2.29 -1.82
N LEU A 103 3.54 3.49 -1.71
CA LEU A 103 2.91 4.02 -0.51
C LEU A 103 1.44 4.37 -0.79
N GLN A 104 0.51 3.70 -0.11
CA GLN A 104 -0.90 4.05 -0.24
C GLN A 104 -1.21 5.37 0.48
N ALA A 105 -1.90 6.28 -0.21
CA ALA A 105 -2.33 7.56 0.35
C ALA A 105 -3.28 7.40 1.55
N THR A 106 -4.04 6.30 1.56
CA THR A 106 -5.06 5.99 2.57
C THR A 106 -4.51 5.49 3.91
N SER A 107 -3.19 5.31 4.03
CA SER A 107 -2.51 4.88 5.27
C SER A 107 -1.67 6.01 5.88
N PRO A 108 -2.26 7.14 6.31
CA PRO A 108 -1.49 8.32 6.74
C PRO A 108 -0.80 8.15 8.09
N LEU A 109 -1.21 7.18 8.91
CA LEU A 109 -0.63 6.90 10.23
C LEU A 109 0.59 6.00 10.18
N ARG A 110 0.98 5.50 9.00
CA ARG A 110 2.24 4.81 8.76
C ARG A 110 3.40 5.68 9.23
N THR A 111 4.32 5.10 10.01
CA THR A 111 5.49 5.81 10.54
C THR A 111 6.69 5.71 9.58
N ASP A 112 7.69 6.59 9.78
CA ASP A 112 8.94 6.50 9.05
C ASP A 112 9.69 5.20 9.37
N ALA A 113 9.64 4.74 10.62
CA ALA A 113 10.22 3.46 11.03
C ALA A 113 9.59 2.25 10.30
N ASP A 114 8.29 2.30 9.97
CA ASP A 114 7.63 1.26 9.18
C ASP A 114 8.21 1.20 7.75
N VAL A 115 8.43 2.37 7.13
CA VAL A 115 9.02 2.48 5.79
C VAL A 115 10.48 2.04 5.79
N GLU A 116 11.27 2.56 6.72
CA GLU A 116 12.70 2.23 6.88
C GLU A 116 12.90 0.73 7.09
N SER A 117 12.18 0.13 8.04
CA SER A 117 12.26 -1.32 8.29
C SER A 117 11.91 -2.16 7.06
N THR A 118 10.98 -1.66 6.21
CA THR A 118 10.59 -2.37 4.98
C THR A 118 11.69 -2.29 3.93
N LEU A 119 12.31 -1.11 3.75
CA LEU A 119 13.43 -0.91 2.85
C LEU A 119 14.68 -1.69 3.32
N ASP A 120 14.99 -1.67 4.60
CA ASP A 120 16.13 -2.39 5.18
C ASP A 120 15.99 -3.90 5.02
N LEU A 121 14.77 -4.43 5.22
CA LEU A 121 14.53 -5.85 5.01
C LEU A 121 14.67 -6.22 3.53
N TYR A 122 14.18 -5.36 2.62
CA TYR A 122 14.31 -5.56 1.18
C TYR A 122 15.77 -5.49 0.73
N ALA A 123 16.56 -4.56 1.26
CA ALA A 123 17.98 -4.38 0.94
C ALA A 123 18.86 -5.60 1.26
N LYS A 124 18.37 -6.55 2.09
CA LYS A 124 19.06 -7.82 2.36
C LYS A 124 19.04 -8.78 1.16
N ASN A 125 18.34 -8.43 0.08
CA ASN A 125 18.23 -9.21 -1.17
C ASN A 125 17.75 -10.67 -0.94
N THR A 126 17.00 -10.91 0.11
CA THR A 126 16.44 -12.23 0.44
C THR A 126 15.07 -12.44 -0.17
N TYR A 127 14.34 -11.35 -0.44
CA TYR A 127 12.95 -11.38 -0.88
C TYR A 127 12.77 -10.66 -2.22
N GLU A 128 11.83 -11.14 -3.03
CA GLU A 128 11.45 -10.49 -4.30
C GLU A 128 10.58 -9.25 -4.06
N MET A 129 9.85 -9.26 -2.95
CA MET A 129 9.05 -8.14 -2.46
C MET A 129 9.06 -8.16 -0.93
N VAL A 130 9.03 -7.00 -0.31
CA VAL A 130 8.72 -6.85 1.11
C VAL A 130 7.48 -5.99 1.24
N MET A 131 6.55 -6.40 2.09
CA MET A 131 5.32 -5.66 2.36
C MET A 131 5.04 -5.55 3.85
N THR A 132 4.22 -4.58 4.21
CA THR A 132 3.76 -4.46 5.59
C THR A 132 2.47 -5.25 5.81
N VAL A 133 2.36 -5.80 7.03
CA VAL A 133 1.21 -6.59 7.47
C VAL A 133 0.77 -6.16 8.86
N ALA A 134 -0.49 -6.42 9.20
CA ALA A 134 -1.00 -6.26 10.56
C ALA A 134 -1.56 -7.58 11.08
N GLN A 135 -1.40 -7.83 12.39
CA GLN A 135 -2.02 -8.98 13.01
C GLN A 135 -3.55 -8.82 12.98
N THR A 136 -4.24 -9.85 12.54
CA THR A 136 -5.70 -9.92 12.49
C THR A 136 -6.25 -11.05 13.35
N ARG A 137 -7.56 -11.25 13.31
CA ARG A 137 -8.24 -12.29 14.09
C ARG A 137 -7.92 -13.68 13.56
N SER A 138 -7.43 -14.56 14.43
CA SER A 138 -7.14 -15.95 14.06
C SER A 138 -8.39 -16.76 13.68
N GLU A 139 -9.58 -16.28 14.07
CA GLU A 139 -10.85 -16.93 13.72
C GLU A 139 -11.13 -17.03 12.22
N ILE A 140 -10.45 -16.22 11.40
CA ILE A 140 -10.51 -16.36 9.93
C ILE A 140 -10.10 -17.76 9.47
N LEU A 141 -9.24 -18.46 10.22
CA LEU A 141 -8.85 -19.83 9.91
C LEU A 141 -9.99 -20.85 10.05
N LYS A 142 -11.10 -20.45 10.68
CA LYS A 142 -12.33 -21.27 10.78
C LYS A 142 -13.32 -21.01 9.65
N TYR A 143 -13.02 -20.08 8.73
CA TYR A 143 -13.92 -19.74 7.64
C TYR A 143 -13.85 -20.77 6.52
N GLY A 144 -14.90 -20.83 5.73
CA GLY A 144 -15.00 -21.68 4.57
C GLY A 144 -15.97 -21.11 3.54
N THR A 145 -16.01 -21.75 2.40
CA THR A 145 -17.02 -21.53 1.36
C THR A 145 -18.05 -22.66 1.38
N ILE A 146 -19.21 -22.44 0.77
CA ILE A 146 -20.25 -23.46 0.64
C ILE A 146 -20.45 -23.76 -0.85
N THR A 147 -20.40 -25.03 -1.21
CA THR A 147 -20.77 -25.52 -2.53
C THR A 147 -21.90 -26.54 -2.37
N GLY A 148 -23.11 -26.21 -2.83
CA GLY A 148 -24.30 -26.99 -2.52
C GLY A 148 -24.58 -26.98 -1.01
N GLN A 149 -24.42 -28.14 -0.36
CA GLN A 149 -24.55 -28.31 1.11
C GLN A 149 -23.19 -28.64 1.76
N GLU A 150 -22.11 -28.65 0.98
CA GLU A 150 -20.79 -28.98 1.46
C GLU A 150 -20.05 -27.72 1.94
N TYR A 151 -19.49 -27.78 3.16
CA TYR A 151 -18.64 -26.74 3.72
C TYR A 151 -17.16 -27.03 3.39
N LEU A 152 -16.51 -26.11 2.70
CA LEU A 152 -15.11 -26.19 2.27
C LEU A 152 -14.27 -25.19 3.08
N PRO A 153 -13.49 -25.64 4.08
CA PRO A 153 -12.62 -24.76 4.85
C PRO A 153 -11.56 -24.09 3.97
N ILE A 154 -11.30 -22.79 4.19
CA ILE A 154 -10.24 -22.04 3.48
C ILE A 154 -8.85 -22.30 4.07
N SER A 155 -8.75 -22.99 5.20
CA SER A 155 -7.49 -23.34 5.85
C SER A 155 -7.50 -24.83 6.24
N ASN A 156 -6.57 -25.24 7.13
CA ASN A 156 -6.59 -26.60 7.65
C ASN A 156 -7.95 -26.91 8.33
N PRO A 157 -8.69 -27.95 7.92
CA PRO A 157 -10.00 -28.28 8.48
C PRO A 157 -10.02 -28.44 10.01
N LYS A 158 -8.92 -28.85 10.61
CA LYS A 158 -8.79 -28.96 12.08
C LYS A 158 -9.00 -27.62 12.78
N HIS A 159 -8.67 -26.50 12.16
CA HIS A 159 -8.84 -25.18 12.75
C HIS A 159 -10.31 -24.85 13.03
N CYS A 160 -11.27 -25.42 12.29
CA CYS A 160 -12.70 -25.20 12.51
C CYS A 160 -13.14 -25.59 13.93
N PHE A 161 -12.48 -26.57 14.53
CA PHE A 161 -12.85 -27.16 15.83
C PHE A 161 -11.88 -26.76 16.97
N GLU A 162 -10.79 -26.03 16.63
CA GLU A 162 -9.82 -25.60 17.63
C GLU A 162 -10.33 -24.46 18.52
N ASN A 163 -9.87 -24.43 19.77
CA ASN A 163 -10.07 -23.26 20.63
C ASN A 163 -9.29 -22.05 20.09
N ARG A 164 -9.84 -20.85 20.25
CA ARG A 164 -9.25 -19.60 19.73
C ARG A 164 -7.78 -19.40 20.15
N GLN A 165 -7.45 -19.73 21.40
CA GLN A 165 -6.08 -19.58 21.94
C GLN A 165 -5.07 -20.55 21.32
N ASN A 166 -5.53 -21.63 20.69
CA ASN A 166 -4.68 -22.64 20.05
C ASN A 166 -4.46 -22.38 18.57
N LEU A 167 -5.22 -21.44 17.99
CA LEU A 167 -5.05 -21.06 16.59
C LEU A 167 -3.75 -20.29 16.40
N PRO A 168 -3.02 -20.52 15.29
CA PRO A 168 -1.83 -19.72 14.97
C PRO A 168 -2.18 -18.25 14.78
N LYS A 169 -1.20 -17.37 15.02
CA LYS A 169 -1.35 -15.96 14.70
C LYS A 169 -1.50 -15.77 13.18
N VAL A 170 -2.44 -14.92 12.80
CA VAL A 170 -2.73 -14.60 11.40
C VAL A 170 -2.44 -13.13 11.15
N PHE A 171 -1.87 -12.86 9.99
CA PHE A 171 -1.56 -11.51 9.55
C PHE A 171 -2.25 -11.25 8.20
N CYS A 172 -2.71 -10.02 8.03
CA CYS A 172 -3.28 -9.55 6.77
C CYS A 172 -2.37 -8.44 6.22
N HIS A 173 -2.12 -8.41 4.91
CA HIS A 173 -1.48 -7.25 4.31
C HIS A 173 -2.36 -6.02 4.56
N ASN A 174 -1.73 -4.90 4.94
CA ASN A 174 -2.45 -3.69 5.34
C ASN A 174 -2.43 -2.60 4.26
N GLY A 175 -1.81 -2.88 3.12
CA GLY A 175 -1.74 -1.93 2.01
C GLY A 175 -0.76 -0.77 2.20
N ALA A 176 -0.15 -0.61 3.37
CA ALA A 176 0.54 0.63 3.70
C ALA A 176 1.86 0.82 2.96
N VAL A 177 2.72 -0.22 2.88
CA VAL A 177 4.04 -0.17 2.22
C VAL A 177 4.28 -1.44 1.43
N TYR A 178 4.79 -1.28 0.20
CA TYR A 178 5.35 -2.36 -0.61
C TYR A 178 6.68 -1.91 -1.19
N VAL A 179 7.68 -2.78 -1.15
CA VAL A 179 9.01 -2.55 -1.75
C VAL A 179 9.35 -3.72 -2.67
N PHE A 180 9.65 -3.44 -3.91
CA PHE A 180 10.00 -4.42 -4.94
C PHE A 180 10.83 -3.78 -6.06
N ASN A 181 11.44 -4.58 -6.92
CA ASN A 181 12.20 -4.09 -8.08
C ASN A 181 11.29 -3.99 -9.31
N ALA A 182 11.48 -2.94 -10.12
CA ALA A 182 10.70 -2.71 -11.34
C ALA A 182 10.80 -3.88 -12.34
N ASN A 183 11.99 -4.46 -12.54
CA ASN A 183 12.19 -5.58 -13.45
C ASN A 183 11.54 -6.87 -12.93
N THR A 184 11.64 -7.14 -11.61
CA THR A 184 10.95 -8.27 -10.99
C THR A 184 9.44 -8.15 -11.19
N PHE A 185 8.88 -6.96 -10.94
CA PHE A 185 7.45 -6.71 -11.17
C PHE A 185 7.06 -6.91 -12.64
N ALA A 186 7.84 -6.37 -13.58
CA ALA A 186 7.59 -6.53 -15.03
C ALA A 186 7.66 -8.02 -15.46
N THR A 187 8.56 -8.80 -14.88
CA THR A 187 8.69 -10.25 -15.16
C THR A 187 7.45 -11.02 -14.72
N TYR A 188 6.86 -10.68 -13.56
CA TYR A 188 5.60 -11.29 -13.09
C TYR A 188 4.37 -10.73 -13.80
N GLY A 189 4.44 -9.53 -14.38
CA GLY A 189 3.28 -8.75 -14.86
C GLY A 189 2.32 -8.33 -13.73
N SER A 190 2.72 -8.53 -12.48
CA SER A 190 1.96 -8.28 -11.25
C SER A 190 2.89 -8.19 -10.05
N PHE A 191 2.33 -7.97 -8.86
CA PHE A 191 3.11 -8.15 -7.63
C PHE A 191 3.68 -9.56 -7.55
N PRO A 192 4.95 -9.72 -7.12
CA PRO A 192 5.52 -11.03 -6.80
C PRO A 192 4.62 -11.77 -5.78
N TYR A 193 4.35 -13.03 -6.03
CA TYR A 193 3.52 -13.88 -5.16
C TYR A 193 4.30 -15.02 -4.51
N LYS A 194 5.62 -15.02 -4.68
CA LYS A 194 6.57 -15.94 -4.04
C LYS A 194 7.63 -15.13 -3.32
N ASN A 195 8.28 -15.76 -2.36
CA ASN A 195 9.41 -15.19 -1.65
C ASN A 195 9.16 -13.75 -1.14
N ILE A 196 8.09 -13.58 -0.36
CA ILE A 196 7.63 -12.28 0.15
C ILE A 196 8.09 -12.12 1.60
N GLY A 197 8.88 -11.07 1.87
CA GLY A 197 9.23 -10.64 3.21
C GLY A 197 8.12 -9.76 3.83
N THR A 198 8.03 -9.74 5.15
CA THR A 198 6.99 -8.95 5.85
C THR A 198 7.54 -8.17 7.02
N VAL A 199 7.04 -6.94 7.19
CA VAL A 199 7.22 -6.13 8.39
C VAL A 199 5.87 -6.00 9.08
N VAL A 200 5.81 -6.34 10.37
CA VAL A 200 4.57 -6.28 11.15
C VAL A 200 4.39 -4.87 11.71
N MET A 201 3.34 -4.20 11.28
CA MET A 201 2.98 -2.87 11.79
C MET A 201 2.01 -2.95 12.96
N PRO A 202 2.07 -2.00 13.92
CA PRO A 202 1.04 -1.81 14.93
C PRO A 202 -0.33 -1.56 14.29
N LYS A 203 -1.39 -1.95 14.99
CA LYS A 203 -2.77 -1.81 14.46
C LYS A 203 -3.13 -0.36 14.12
N ILE A 204 -2.66 0.61 14.91
CA ILE A 204 -2.97 2.03 14.67
C ILE A 204 -2.26 2.57 13.43
N SER A 205 -0.99 2.26 13.21
CA SER A 205 -0.25 2.68 12.02
C SER A 205 -0.68 1.93 10.76
N SER A 206 -1.41 0.83 10.92
CA SER A 206 -2.04 0.05 9.84
C SER A 206 -3.47 0.54 9.48
N LEU A 207 -3.90 1.68 10.02
CA LEU A 207 -5.22 2.23 9.69
C LEU A 207 -5.27 2.59 8.21
N ASP A 208 -6.23 2.01 7.50
CA ASP A 208 -6.57 2.35 6.11
C ASP A 208 -7.87 3.16 6.11
N ILE A 209 -7.84 4.36 5.53
CA ILE A 209 -8.99 5.27 5.52
C ILE A 209 -9.89 4.94 4.34
N ASP A 210 -11.04 4.33 4.64
CA ASP A 210 -12.12 4.07 3.69
C ASP A 210 -13.42 4.79 4.05
N THR A 211 -13.61 5.13 5.33
CA THR A 211 -14.83 5.75 5.85
C THR A 211 -14.53 7.05 6.56
N LEU A 212 -15.58 7.88 6.78
CA LEU A 212 -15.45 9.10 7.55
C LEU A 212 -14.99 8.82 9.01
N ALA A 213 -15.50 7.76 9.62
CA ALA A 213 -15.09 7.39 10.98
C ALA A 213 -13.59 7.08 11.08
N GLN A 214 -13.02 6.39 10.07
CA GLN A 214 -11.58 6.14 10.01
C GLN A 214 -10.77 7.43 9.77
N PHE A 215 -11.31 8.34 8.97
CA PHE A 215 -10.72 9.65 8.75
C PHE A 215 -10.63 10.46 10.04
N GLU A 216 -11.74 10.52 10.82
CA GLU A 216 -11.80 11.20 12.12
C GLU A 216 -10.84 10.57 13.15
N VAL A 217 -10.68 9.23 13.13
CA VAL A 217 -9.67 8.55 13.96
C VAL A 217 -8.27 8.99 13.60
N ALA A 218 -7.95 9.06 12.30
CA ALA A 218 -6.64 9.54 11.85
C ALA A 218 -6.40 10.99 12.26
N GLU A 219 -7.39 11.87 12.11
CA GLU A 219 -7.30 13.28 12.49
C GLU A 219 -7.02 13.47 13.98
N LYS A 220 -7.78 12.76 14.84
CA LYS A 220 -7.53 12.77 16.29
C LYS A 220 -6.12 12.30 16.65
N TYR A 221 -5.60 11.32 15.92
CA TYR A 221 -4.26 10.81 16.17
C TYR A 221 -3.16 11.81 15.78
N PHE A 222 -3.35 12.56 14.69
CA PHE A 222 -2.44 13.64 14.33
C PHE A 222 -2.45 14.76 15.36
N LEU A 223 -3.64 15.20 15.78
CA LEU A 223 -3.81 16.28 16.80
C LEU A 223 -3.24 15.90 18.18
N ALA A 224 -3.17 14.62 18.50
CA ALA A 224 -2.60 14.16 19.78
C ALA A 224 -1.06 14.08 19.78
N LYS A 225 -0.40 14.26 18.62
CA LYS A 225 1.06 14.24 18.48
C LYS A 225 1.68 15.63 18.45
N ASP A 226 0.88 16.67 18.20
CA ASP A 226 1.24 18.08 18.28
C ASP A 226 1.11 18.58 19.73
#